data_d18331c872ff0ffd75ba5731aca53396
#
_entry.id   d18331c872ff0ffd75ba5731aca53396
#
_cell.length_a   1.000
_cell.length_b   1.000
_cell.length_c   1.000
_cell.angle_alpha   90.00
_cell.angle_beta   90.00
_cell.angle_gamma   90.00
#
_symmetry.space_group_name_H-M   'P 1'
#
loop_
_entity.id
_entity.type
_entity.pdbx_description
1 polymer ?
#
loop_
_entity_poly.entity_id
_entity_poly.type
_entity_poly.pdbx_seq_one_letter_code
_entity_poly.pdbx_strand_id
1 'polypeptide(L)'
;FVSSNDTIEERIIGYDAGGEDFIVKPFEPEELLRKLLVAQNMIASQRSLAVQAEEAELLSSLVMANMDETGILLQFMSKLIAMDSDDEVATGLLELMQRYGLEGVVQTRVDGTVQTVSANGKNHPLEVAVIDHVRDQGRIFEFRQRSVHNFERVTLMVNNLPLDNPDFCGRLRDHLSVAAQGADSRLKALAAESAIQKAQSGIRNALESVSDTIHEL
;
A
#
# COMPACT_ATOMS: atom_id res chain seq x y z
N PHE A 1 38.49 -3.64 -36.81
CA PHE A 1 38.92 -3.40 -38.20
C PHE A 1 40.14 -4.25 -38.53
N VAL A 2 40.25 -4.67 -39.80
CA VAL A 2 41.41 -5.38 -40.34
C VAL A 2 41.92 -4.60 -41.58
N SER A 3 43.14 -4.08 -41.50
CA SER A 3 43.74 -3.25 -42.58
C SER A 3 45.12 -3.73 -43.02
N SER A 4 45.54 -3.39 -44.22
CA SER A 4 46.91 -3.61 -44.68
C SER A 4 47.84 -2.43 -44.37
N ASN A 5 47.27 -1.30 -43.96
CA ASN A 5 47.99 -0.09 -43.58
C ASN A 5 48.01 0.10 -42.07
N ASP A 6 49.14 0.49 -41.52
CA ASP A 6 49.35 0.73 -40.09
C ASP A 6 49.70 2.21 -39.81
N THR A 7 49.06 3.12 -40.54
CA THR A 7 49.21 4.56 -40.27
C THR A 7 48.32 5.02 -39.15
N ILE A 8 48.73 6.04 -38.41
CA ILE A 8 47.96 6.63 -37.33
C ILE A 8 46.62 7.16 -37.82
N GLU A 9 46.62 7.77 -39.02
CA GLU A 9 45.42 8.32 -39.64
C GLU A 9 44.37 7.23 -39.91
N GLU A 10 44.76 6.06 -40.43
CA GLU A 10 43.83 4.95 -40.70
C GLU A 10 43.28 4.33 -39.41
N ARG A 11 44.09 4.25 -38.34
CA ARG A 11 43.61 3.81 -37.04
C ARG A 11 42.56 4.77 -36.46
N ILE A 12 42.79 6.08 -36.58
CA ILE A 12 41.84 7.11 -36.16
C ILE A 12 40.53 6.99 -36.94
N ILE A 13 40.61 6.87 -38.27
CA ILE A 13 39.44 6.67 -39.12
C ILE A 13 38.65 5.42 -38.73
N GLY A 14 39.33 4.33 -38.37
CA GLY A 14 38.71 3.10 -37.90
C GLY A 14 37.97 3.30 -36.57
N TYR A 15 38.56 3.99 -35.61
CA TYR A 15 37.92 4.33 -34.34
C TYR A 15 36.76 5.32 -34.50
N ASP A 16 36.93 6.36 -35.33
CA ASP A 16 35.86 7.32 -35.62
C ASP A 16 34.67 6.68 -36.35
N ALA A 17 34.90 5.62 -37.11
CA ALA A 17 33.86 4.80 -37.71
C ALA A 17 33.21 3.79 -36.74
N GLY A 18 33.52 3.84 -35.44
CA GLY A 18 32.97 2.98 -34.42
C GLY A 18 33.67 1.64 -34.23
N GLY A 19 34.91 1.50 -34.72
CA GLY A 19 35.70 0.30 -34.45
C GLY A 19 36.28 0.31 -33.05
N GLU A 20 36.19 -0.81 -32.32
CA GLU A 20 36.70 -0.95 -30.97
C GLU A 20 38.13 -1.51 -30.92
N ASP A 21 38.59 -2.15 -32.02
CA ASP A 21 39.94 -2.70 -32.13
C ASP A 21 40.40 -2.74 -33.59
N PHE A 22 41.71 -2.86 -33.76
CA PHE A 22 42.40 -2.81 -35.06
C PHE A 22 43.42 -3.92 -35.19
N ILE A 23 43.50 -4.59 -36.36
CA ILE A 23 44.46 -5.61 -36.70
C ILE A 23 45.11 -5.28 -38.03
N VAL A 24 46.45 -5.40 -38.12
CA VAL A 24 47.24 -5.11 -39.34
C VAL A 24 47.61 -6.42 -40.05
N LYS A 25 47.44 -6.47 -41.34
CA LYS A 25 47.90 -7.58 -42.19
C LYS A 25 49.37 -7.41 -42.54
N PRO A 26 50.17 -8.50 -42.55
CA PRO A 26 49.82 -9.87 -42.14
C PRO A 26 49.77 -10.02 -40.63
N PHE A 27 48.80 -10.83 -40.12
CA PHE A 27 48.61 -11.13 -38.70
C PHE A 27 48.65 -12.65 -38.49
N GLU A 28 49.05 -13.06 -37.28
CA GLU A 28 48.98 -14.44 -36.87
C GLU A 28 47.55 -14.83 -36.45
N PRO A 29 47.06 -16.04 -36.81
CA PRO A 29 45.73 -16.49 -36.45
C PRO A 29 45.44 -16.43 -34.93
N GLU A 30 46.48 -16.66 -34.12
CA GLU A 30 46.37 -16.60 -32.65
C GLU A 30 46.12 -15.20 -32.13
N GLU A 31 46.65 -14.16 -32.77
CA GLU A 31 46.40 -12.78 -32.43
C GLU A 31 44.92 -12.42 -32.65
N LEU A 32 44.38 -12.80 -33.81
CA LEU A 32 42.95 -12.60 -34.12
C LEU A 32 42.06 -13.33 -33.12
N LEU A 33 42.34 -14.60 -32.80
CA LEU A 33 41.58 -15.37 -31.83
C LEU A 33 41.58 -14.72 -30.46
N ARG A 34 42.71 -14.24 -29.97
CA ARG A 34 42.80 -13.55 -28.67
C ARG A 34 41.96 -12.28 -28.64
N LYS A 35 42.03 -11.45 -29.68
CA LYS A 35 41.22 -10.24 -29.83
C LYS A 35 39.73 -10.54 -29.88
N LEU A 36 39.32 -11.58 -30.59
CA LEU A 36 37.93 -12.03 -30.64
C LEU A 36 37.41 -12.52 -29.28
N LEU A 37 38.25 -13.27 -28.54
CA LEU A 37 37.89 -13.72 -27.16
C LEU A 37 37.73 -12.54 -26.22
N VAL A 38 38.59 -11.54 -26.30
CA VAL A 38 38.48 -10.32 -25.47
C VAL A 38 37.17 -9.58 -25.82
N ALA A 39 36.87 -9.38 -27.10
CA ALA A 39 35.69 -8.73 -27.58
C ALA A 39 34.41 -9.49 -27.14
N GLN A 40 34.41 -10.83 -27.26
CA GLN A 40 33.28 -11.65 -26.77
C GLN A 40 33.07 -11.51 -25.28
N ASN A 41 34.13 -11.55 -24.47
CA ASN A 41 34.04 -11.37 -23.02
C ASN A 41 33.54 -9.97 -22.67
N MET A 42 33.97 -8.94 -23.37
CA MET A 42 33.54 -7.57 -23.19
C MET A 42 32.06 -7.40 -23.46
N ILE A 43 31.57 -7.94 -24.60
CA ILE A 43 30.13 -7.94 -24.96
C ILE A 43 29.33 -8.73 -23.96
N ALA A 44 29.80 -9.90 -23.50
CA ALA A 44 29.11 -10.70 -22.50
C ALA A 44 29.00 -9.95 -21.16
N SER A 45 30.10 -9.30 -20.74
CA SER A 45 30.12 -8.48 -19.51
C SER A 45 29.18 -7.28 -19.61
N GLN A 46 29.18 -6.56 -20.73
CA GLN A 46 28.26 -5.43 -20.95
C GLN A 46 26.78 -5.87 -20.90
N ARG A 47 26.45 -7.00 -21.54
CA ARG A 47 25.10 -7.56 -21.48
C ARG A 47 24.69 -7.94 -20.08
N SER A 48 25.59 -8.59 -19.33
CA SER A 48 25.33 -8.94 -17.92
C SER A 48 25.09 -7.71 -17.05
N LEU A 49 25.90 -6.66 -17.23
CA LEU A 49 25.73 -5.40 -16.51
C LEU A 49 24.42 -4.70 -16.87
N ALA A 50 24.00 -4.72 -18.14
CA ALA A 50 22.75 -4.15 -18.57
C ALA A 50 21.54 -4.87 -17.92
N VAL A 51 21.55 -6.21 -17.88
CA VAL A 51 20.50 -7.00 -17.20
C VAL A 51 20.48 -6.69 -15.71
N GLN A 52 21.63 -6.65 -15.05
CA GLN A 52 21.72 -6.32 -13.62
C GLN A 52 21.22 -4.90 -13.32
N ALA A 53 21.48 -3.93 -14.19
CA ALA A 53 20.99 -2.57 -14.05
C ALA A 53 19.44 -2.53 -14.16
N GLU A 54 18.87 -3.23 -15.14
CA GLU A 54 17.42 -3.33 -15.31
C GLU A 54 16.74 -3.99 -14.10
N GLU A 55 17.31 -5.10 -13.60
CA GLU A 55 16.83 -5.78 -12.39
C GLU A 55 16.91 -4.87 -11.15
N ALA A 56 17.99 -4.10 -11.00
CA ALA A 56 18.17 -3.17 -9.90
C ALA A 56 17.18 -2.00 -9.95
N GLU A 57 16.88 -1.48 -11.15
CA GLU A 57 15.87 -0.44 -11.37
C GLU A 57 14.46 -0.94 -11.02
N LEU A 58 14.12 -2.15 -11.47
CA LEU A 58 12.85 -2.78 -11.14
C LEU A 58 12.70 -2.98 -9.62
N LEU A 59 13.71 -3.53 -8.96
CA LEU A 59 13.70 -3.72 -7.51
C LEU A 59 13.58 -2.39 -6.76
N SER A 60 14.31 -1.37 -7.19
CA SER A 60 14.22 -0.03 -6.60
C SER A 60 12.81 0.56 -6.69
N SER A 61 12.16 0.42 -7.85
CA SER A 61 10.79 0.91 -8.06
C SER A 61 9.78 0.17 -7.17
N LEU A 62 9.93 -1.14 -7.01
CA LEU A 62 9.08 -1.94 -6.11
C LEU A 62 9.26 -1.56 -4.64
N VAL A 63 10.49 -1.30 -4.21
CA VAL A 63 10.77 -0.84 -2.84
C VAL A 63 10.16 0.53 -2.59
N MET A 64 10.31 1.47 -3.52
CA MET A 64 9.69 2.80 -3.40
C MET A 64 8.17 2.73 -3.32
N ALA A 65 7.53 1.94 -4.17
CA ALA A 65 6.08 1.74 -4.13
C ALA A 65 5.62 1.17 -2.77
N ASN A 66 6.34 0.18 -2.23
CA ASN A 66 6.03 -0.39 -0.92
C ASN A 66 6.24 0.63 0.23
N MET A 67 7.25 1.48 0.15
CA MET A 67 7.46 2.56 1.12
C MET A 67 6.33 3.59 1.09
N ASP A 68 5.85 3.96 -0.08
CA ASP A 68 4.72 4.88 -0.24
C ASP A 68 3.43 4.28 0.33
N GLU A 69 3.13 3.01 0.03
CA GLU A 69 1.99 2.27 0.57
C GLU A 69 2.04 2.21 2.10
N THR A 70 3.19 1.87 2.67
CA THR A 70 3.40 1.83 4.12
C THR A 70 3.27 3.22 4.74
N GLY A 71 3.76 4.26 4.07
CA GLY A 71 3.61 5.65 4.48
C GLY A 71 2.15 6.09 4.60
N ILE A 72 1.29 5.64 3.67
CA ILE A 72 -0.15 5.88 3.71
C ILE A 72 -0.77 5.29 4.99
N LEU A 73 -0.45 4.03 5.29
CA LEU A 73 -0.93 3.35 6.50
C LEU A 73 -0.46 4.05 7.79
N LEU A 74 0.82 4.39 7.88
CA LEU A 74 1.39 5.07 9.06
C LEU A 74 0.75 6.44 9.30
N GLN A 75 0.47 7.21 8.26
CA GLN A 75 -0.23 8.48 8.38
C GLN A 75 -1.66 8.30 8.90
N PHE A 76 -2.39 7.29 8.41
CA PHE A 76 -3.70 6.95 8.94
C PHE A 76 -3.63 6.57 10.43
N MET A 77 -2.73 5.66 10.80
CA MET A 77 -2.58 5.20 12.18
C MET A 77 -2.21 6.35 13.14
N SER A 78 -1.39 7.28 12.68
CA SER A 78 -1.04 8.49 13.46
C SER A 78 -2.24 9.40 13.69
N LYS A 79 -3.08 9.62 12.68
CA LYS A 79 -4.29 10.43 12.78
C LYS A 79 -5.38 9.76 13.63
N LEU A 80 -5.47 8.42 13.55
CA LEU A 80 -6.50 7.63 14.21
C LEU A 80 -6.57 7.88 15.73
N ILE A 81 -5.43 8.11 16.37
CA ILE A 81 -5.34 8.37 17.81
C ILE A 81 -6.10 9.65 18.22
N ALA A 82 -6.14 10.63 17.32
CA ALA A 82 -6.77 11.94 17.55
C ALA A 82 -8.22 12.01 17.05
N MET A 83 -8.76 10.95 16.47
CA MET A 83 -10.16 10.91 16.02
C MET A 83 -11.09 10.74 17.22
N ASP A 84 -12.06 11.63 17.39
CA ASP A 84 -12.92 11.69 18.55
C ASP A 84 -14.36 11.19 18.32
N SER A 85 -14.66 10.73 17.10
CA SER A 85 -15.97 10.19 16.73
C SER A 85 -15.86 8.98 15.79
N ASP A 86 -16.93 8.19 15.75
CA ASP A 86 -17.08 7.08 14.80
C ASP A 86 -17.17 7.55 13.35
N ASP A 87 -17.74 8.73 13.12
CA ASP A 87 -17.81 9.36 11.79
C ASP A 87 -16.40 9.77 11.28
N GLU A 88 -15.55 10.30 12.16
CA GLU A 88 -14.15 10.62 11.83
C GLU A 88 -13.34 9.35 11.52
N VAL A 89 -13.52 8.30 12.32
CA VAL A 89 -12.84 7.01 12.07
C VAL A 89 -13.29 6.40 10.74
N ALA A 90 -14.59 6.41 10.45
CA ALA A 90 -15.12 5.90 9.20
C ALA A 90 -14.62 6.70 7.98
N THR A 91 -14.62 8.04 8.09
CA THR A 91 -14.12 8.93 7.04
C THR A 91 -12.61 8.72 6.81
N GLY A 92 -11.83 8.62 7.90
CA GLY A 92 -10.39 8.37 7.80
C GLY A 92 -10.04 7.03 7.13
N LEU A 93 -10.85 5.98 7.36
CA LEU A 93 -10.71 4.70 6.66
C LEU A 93 -11.06 4.82 5.17
N LEU A 94 -12.07 5.60 4.82
CA LEU A 94 -12.39 5.87 3.41
C LEU A 94 -11.26 6.65 2.71
N GLU A 95 -10.69 7.66 3.37
CA GLU A 95 -9.54 8.39 2.85
C GLU A 95 -8.32 7.46 2.64
N LEU A 96 -8.07 6.55 3.57
CA LEU A 96 -7.03 5.53 3.43
C LEU A 96 -7.28 4.66 2.18
N MET A 97 -8.50 4.15 2.03
CA MET A 97 -8.87 3.34 0.86
C MET A 97 -8.69 4.11 -0.44
N GLN A 98 -9.15 5.37 -0.51
CA GLN A 98 -9.00 6.24 -1.68
C GLN A 98 -7.53 6.48 -2.04
N ARG A 99 -6.65 6.65 -1.06
CA ARG A 99 -5.21 6.81 -1.30
C ARG A 99 -4.55 5.57 -1.87
N TYR A 100 -5.10 4.39 -1.59
CA TYR A 100 -4.72 3.14 -2.25
C TYR A 100 -5.39 2.92 -3.61
N GLY A 101 -6.22 3.87 -4.08
CA GLY A 101 -7.01 3.72 -5.31
C GLY A 101 -8.17 2.74 -5.17
N LEU A 102 -8.59 2.46 -3.92
CA LEU A 102 -9.65 1.52 -3.63
C LEU A 102 -11.00 2.22 -3.47
N GLU A 103 -12.04 1.57 -3.97
CA GLU A 103 -13.44 1.97 -3.81
C GLU A 103 -14.16 0.97 -2.89
N GLY A 104 -15.06 1.49 -2.06
CA GLY A 104 -15.80 0.62 -1.17
C GLY A 104 -16.58 1.39 -0.12
N VAL A 105 -16.96 0.67 0.93
CA VAL A 105 -17.73 1.19 2.05
C VAL A 105 -17.09 0.82 3.38
N VAL A 106 -17.31 1.67 4.38
CA VAL A 106 -16.96 1.45 5.78
C VAL A 106 -18.24 1.40 6.58
N GLN A 107 -18.41 0.34 7.38
CA GLN A 107 -19.50 0.23 8.34
C GLN A 107 -18.94 0.28 9.75
N THR A 108 -19.45 1.18 10.60
CA THR A 108 -19.14 1.27 12.02
C THR A 108 -20.34 0.83 12.87
N ARG A 109 -20.06 0.31 14.06
CA ARG A 109 -21.04 -0.18 15.02
C ARG A 109 -20.65 0.26 16.42
N VAL A 110 -21.31 1.32 16.92
CA VAL A 110 -21.00 1.92 18.23
C VAL A 110 -22.30 2.21 18.95
N ASP A 111 -22.38 1.84 20.23
CA ASP A 111 -23.52 2.09 21.12
C ASP A 111 -24.89 1.65 20.53
N GLY A 112 -24.92 0.53 19.79
CA GLY A 112 -26.11 0.01 19.13
C GLY A 112 -26.49 0.70 17.81
N THR A 113 -25.74 1.72 17.42
CA THR A 113 -25.91 2.41 16.12
C THR A 113 -25.03 1.76 15.07
N VAL A 114 -25.60 1.46 13.90
CA VAL A 114 -24.88 0.95 12.73
C VAL A 114 -24.92 2.03 11.67
N GLN A 115 -23.74 2.44 11.21
CA GLN A 115 -23.60 3.45 10.17
C GLN A 115 -22.74 2.89 9.04
N THR A 116 -23.18 3.08 7.78
CA THR A 116 -22.40 2.70 6.59
C THR A 116 -22.16 3.94 5.75
N VAL A 117 -20.91 4.19 5.39
CA VAL A 117 -20.48 5.35 4.61
C VAL A 117 -19.61 4.93 3.44
N SER A 118 -19.66 5.69 2.35
CA SER A 118 -18.75 5.60 1.21
C SER A 118 -18.39 6.98 0.71
N ALA A 119 -17.47 7.05 -0.24
CA ALA A 119 -17.13 8.29 -0.93
C ALA A 119 -18.33 8.96 -1.62
N ASN A 120 -19.35 8.20 -2.02
CA ASN A 120 -20.53 8.65 -2.73
C ASN A 120 -21.74 8.94 -1.82
N GLY A 121 -21.60 8.85 -0.50
CA GLY A 121 -22.67 9.14 0.46
C GLY A 121 -23.05 7.97 1.38
N LYS A 122 -24.23 8.05 2.02
CA LYS A 122 -24.63 7.15 3.12
C LYS A 122 -25.67 6.06 2.74
N ASN A 123 -26.07 5.92 1.50
CA ASN A 123 -27.15 4.97 1.12
C ASN A 123 -26.62 3.84 0.25
N HIS A 124 -26.30 2.71 0.88
CA HIS A 124 -25.68 1.54 0.26
C HIS A 124 -26.38 0.23 0.63
N PRO A 125 -27.67 0.04 0.27
CA PRO A 125 -28.45 -1.12 0.71
C PRO A 125 -27.88 -2.45 0.24
N LEU A 126 -27.23 -2.48 -0.93
CA LEU A 126 -26.63 -3.69 -1.47
C LEU A 126 -25.37 -4.08 -0.68
N GLU A 127 -24.49 -3.12 -0.44
CA GLU A 127 -23.25 -3.32 0.32
C GLU A 127 -23.55 -3.71 1.77
N VAL A 128 -24.54 -3.07 2.40
CA VAL A 128 -25.01 -3.45 3.74
C VAL A 128 -25.49 -4.89 3.77
N ALA A 129 -26.32 -5.31 2.81
CA ALA A 129 -26.79 -6.68 2.73
C ALA A 129 -25.65 -7.71 2.54
N VAL A 130 -24.62 -7.35 1.76
CA VAL A 130 -23.42 -8.19 1.61
C VAL A 130 -22.64 -8.28 2.92
N ILE A 131 -22.38 -7.15 3.60
CA ILE A 131 -21.66 -7.11 4.88
C ILE A 131 -22.39 -7.98 5.92
N ASP A 132 -23.71 -7.84 6.05
CA ASP A 132 -24.52 -8.61 7.00
C ASP A 132 -24.44 -10.11 6.69
N HIS A 133 -24.42 -10.50 5.41
CA HIS A 133 -24.35 -11.90 5.02
C HIS A 133 -22.98 -12.55 5.31
N VAL A 134 -21.87 -11.79 5.14
CA VAL A 134 -20.51 -12.33 5.30
C VAL A 134 -19.91 -12.08 6.68
N ARG A 135 -20.63 -11.40 7.56
CA ARG A 135 -20.14 -10.99 8.89
C ARG A 135 -19.63 -12.16 9.74
N ASP A 136 -20.29 -13.31 9.64
CA ASP A 136 -19.95 -14.49 10.44
C ASP A 136 -19.03 -15.47 9.69
N GLN A 137 -18.62 -15.14 8.45
CA GLN A 137 -17.83 -16.06 7.61
C GLN A 137 -16.31 -15.95 7.85
N GLY A 138 -15.87 -15.12 8.78
CA GLY A 138 -14.48 -14.96 9.15
C GLY A 138 -14.00 -13.52 9.13
N ARG A 139 -12.72 -13.34 9.53
CA ARG A 139 -12.12 -12.01 9.66
C ARG A 139 -11.87 -11.33 8.32
N ILE A 140 -11.48 -12.10 7.30
CA ILE A 140 -11.29 -11.63 5.92
C ILE A 140 -12.08 -12.57 5.03
N PHE A 141 -12.95 -12.00 4.19
CA PHE A 141 -13.71 -12.71 3.19
C PHE A 141 -13.45 -12.09 1.83
N GLU A 142 -13.04 -12.90 0.85
CA GLU A 142 -12.74 -12.43 -0.50
C GLU A 142 -13.63 -13.14 -1.52
N PHE A 143 -14.16 -12.34 -2.44
CA PHE A 143 -15.00 -12.84 -3.53
C PHE A 143 -14.78 -11.99 -4.80
N ARG A 144 -14.21 -12.61 -5.83
CA ARG A 144 -13.82 -11.89 -7.07
C ARG A 144 -12.92 -10.69 -6.75
N GLN A 145 -13.30 -9.49 -7.20
CA GLN A 145 -12.60 -8.22 -6.94
C GLN A 145 -12.98 -7.55 -5.61
N ARG A 146 -13.66 -8.28 -4.72
CA ARG A 146 -14.11 -7.75 -3.44
C ARG A 146 -13.40 -8.39 -2.28
N SER A 147 -13.11 -7.57 -1.28
CA SER A 147 -12.59 -8.02 0.01
C SER A 147 -13.37 -7.37 1.13
N VAL A 148 -13.73 -8.16 2.14
CA VAL A 148 -14.42 -7.68 3.35
C VAL A 148 -13.55 -8.01 4.54
N HIS A 149 -13.24 -6.99 5.35
CA HIS A 149 -12.47 -7.11 6.57
C HIS A 149 -13.40 -6.88 7.76
N ASN A 150 -13.73 -7.97 8.47
CA ASN A 150 -14.70 -7.98 9.56
C ASN A 150 -14.01 -7.85 10.91
N PHE A 151 -14.39 -6.81 11.67
CA PHE A 151 -14.02 -6.61 13.05
C PHE A 151 -15.29 -6.34 13.89
N GLU A 152 -15.17 -6.33 15.20
CA GLU A 152 -16.33 -6.20 16.10
C GLU A 152 -17.12 -4.90 15.84
N ARG A 153 -16.42 -3.77 15.74
CA ARG A 153 -17.01 -2.42 15.62
C ARG A 153 -16.86 -1.79 14.26
N VAL A 154 -16.07 -2.37 13.38
CA VAL A 154 -15.84 -1.87 12.03
C VAL A 154 -15.79 -3.00 11.01
N THR A 155 -16.33 -2.75 9.85
CA THR A 155 -16.18 -3.60 8.66
C THR A 155 -15.79 -2.73 7.48
N LEU A 156 -14.73 -3.11 6.80
CA LEU A 156 -14.33 -2.53 5.50
C LEU A 156 -14.77 -3.47 4.39
N MET A 157 -15.39 -2.94 3.36
CA MET A 157 -15.67 -3.67 2.12
C MET A 157 -15.03 -2.92 0.96
N VAL A 158 -14.13 -3.58 0.26
CA VAL A 158 -13.48 -3.09 -0.98
C VAL A 158 -14.18 -3.72 -2.17
N ASN A 159 -14.43 -2.94 -3.22
CA ASN A 159 -15.16 -3.37 -4.41
C ASN A 159 -14.27 -3.63 -5.64
N ASN A 160 -13.03 -3.11 -5.66
CA ASN A 160 -12.16 -3.04 -6.83
C ASN A 160 -10.72 -3.47 -6.54
N LEU A 161 -10.50 -4.62 -5.91
CA LEU A 161 -9.14 -5.14 -5.72
C LEU A 161 -8.40 -5.28 -7.07
N PRO A 162 -7.13 -4.84 -7.17
CA PRO A 162 -6.32 -4.92 -8.39
C PRO A 162 -5.77 -6.35 -8.58
N LEU A 163 -6.60 -7.28 -9.05
CA LEU A 163 -6.26 -8.70 -9.20
C LEU A 163 -5.16 -8.98 -10.23
N ASP A 164 -4.86 -8.03 -11.09
CA ASP A 164 -3.76 -8.04 -12.05
C ASP A 164 -2.38 -7.93 -11.37
N ASN A 165 -2.33 -7.48 -10.10
CA ASN A 165 -1.11 -7.40 -9.30
C ASN A 165 -1.27 -8.15 -7.95
N PRO A 166 -0.99 -9.47 -7.91
CA PRO A 166 -1.19 -10.30 -6.72
C PRO A 166 -0.36 -9.85 -5.50
N ASP A 167 0.86 -9.38 -5.72
CA ASP A 167 1.74 -8.93 -4.64
C ASP A 167 1.20 -7.65 -3.99
N PHE A 168 0.70 -6.72 -4.80
CA PHE A 168 0.03 -5.53 -4.31
C PHE A 168 -1.27 -5.87 -3.56
N CYS A 169 -2.08 -6.80 -4.09
CA CYS A 169 -3.27 -7.30 -3.39
C CYS A 169 -2.93 -7.89 -2.02
N GLY A 170 -1.83 -8.65 -1.91
CA GLY A 170 -1.36 -9.19 -0.64
C GLY A 170 -1.04 -8.10 0.37
N ARG A 171 -0.24 -7.11 -0.03
CA ARG A 171 0.09 -5.96 0.83
C ARG A 171 -1.13 -5.13 1.22
N LEU A 172 -2.05 -4.86 0.28
CA LEU A 172 -3.31 -4.16 0.58
C LEU A 172 -4.15 -4.89 1.62
N ARG A 173 -4.25 -6.22 1.51
CA ARG A 173 -4.96 -7.05 2.49
C ARG A 173 -4.38 -6.88 3.89
N ASP A 174 -3.06 -6.92 4.02
CA ASP A 174 -2.37 -6.75 5.30
C ASP A 174 -2.56 -5.32 5.84
N HIS A 175 -2.37 -4.30 5.02
CA HIS A 175 -2.54 -2.90 5.40
C HIS A 175 -3.98 -2.59 5.84
N LEU A 176 -4.98 -3.05 5.08
CA LEU A 176 -6.39 -2.88 5.43
C LEU A 176 -6.75 -3.61 6.72
N SER A 177 -6.19 -4.79 6.96
CA SER A 177 -6.40 -5.52 8.20
C SER A 177 -5.82 -4.80 9.40
N VAL A 178 -4.62 -4.23 9.28
CA VAL A 178 -3.99 -3.43 10.34
C VAL A 178 -4.80 -2.14 10.59
N ALA A 179 -5.20 -1.45 9.54
CA ALA A 179 -6.01 -0.24 9.64
C ALA A 179 -7.38 -0.51 10.31
N ALA A 180 -8.07 -1.57 9.89
CA ALA A 180 -9.35 -1.96 10.47
C ALA A 180 -9.22 -2.39 11.93
N GLN A 181 -8.16 -3.11 12.30
CA GLN A 181 -7.88 -3.48 13.68
C GLN A 181 -7.60 -2.26 14.56
N GLY A 182 -6.82 -1.30 14.06
CA GLY A 182 -6.57 -0.03 14.75
C GLY A 182 -7.86 0.76 14.97
N ALA A 183 -8.69 0.88 13.91
CA ALA A 183 -9.98 1.55 13.97
C ALA A 183 -10.94 0.87 14.96
N ASP A 184 -11.02 -0.46 14.96
CA ASP A 184 -11.82 -1.22 15.91
C ASP A 184 -11.41 -0.92 17.36
N SER A 185 -10.10 -0.86 17.63
CA SER A 185 -9.54 -0.52 18.94
C SER A 185 -9.88 0.92 19.34
N ARG A 186 -9.81 1.90 18.42
CA ARG A 186 -10.18 3.29 18.70
C ARG A 186 -11.68 3.43 18.96
N LEU A 187 -12.53 2.81 18.16
CA LEU A 187 -13.98 2.79 18.37
C LEU A 187 -14.35 2.17 19.73
N LYS A 188 -13.63 1.14 20.16
CA LYS A 188 -13.80 0.54 21.48
C LYS A 188 -13.43 1.51 22.60
N ALA A 189 -12.34 2.26 22.43
CA ALA A 189 -11.93 3.28 23.39
C ALA A 189 -12.96 4.42 23.47
N LEU A 190 -13.45 4.93 22.33
CA LEU A 190 -14.49 5.98 22.27
C LEU A 190 -15.78 5.53 22.96
N ALA A 191 -16.22 4.29 22.77
CA ALA A 191 -17.39 3.77 23.46
C ALA A 191 -17.17 3.70 24.97
N ALA A 192 -15.98 3.31 25.43
CA ALA A 192 -15.65 3.28 26.85
C ALA A 192 -15.60 4.71 27.45
N GLU A 193 -15.01 5.66 26.77
CA GLU A 193 -14.97 7.07 27.14
C GLU A 193 -16.39 7.66 27.27
N SER A 194 -17.27 7.38 26.29
CA SER A 194 -18.69 7.78 26.30
C SER A 194 -19.43 7.19 27.50
N ALA A 195 -19.22 5.90 27.80
CA ALA A 195 -19.85 5.23 28.95
C ALA A 195 -19.41 5.86 30.28
N ILE A 196 -18.14 6.19 30.44
CA ILE A 196 -17.61 6.86 31.64
C ILE A 196 -18.24 8.24 31.79
N GLN A 197 -18.31 9.04 30.70
CA GLN A 197 -18.93 10.38 30.76
C GLN A 197 -20.44 10.30 31.16
N LYS A 198 -21.17 9.34 30.60
CA LYS A 198 -22.57 9.12 30.91
C LYS A 198 -22.75 8.76 32.42
N ALA A 199 -21.87 7.88 32.93
CA ALA A 199 -21.89 7.52 34.35
C ALA A 199 -21.57 8.70 35.27
N GLN A 200 -20.57 9.50 34.97
CA GLN A 200 -20.19 10.70 35.69
C GLN A 200 -21.31 11.75 35.70
N SER A 201 -21.97 11.98 34.59
CA SER A 201 -23.12 12.89 34.48
C SER A 201 -24.30 12.38 35.31
N GLY A 202 -24.58 11.08 35.29
CA GLY A 202 -25.61 10.46 36.09
C GLY A 202 -25.37 10.63 37.61
N ILE A 203 -24.13 10.44 38.06
CA ILE A 203 -23.74 10.64 39.45
C ILE A 203 -23.89 12.13 39.85
N ARG A 204 -23.47 13.05 39.00
CA ARG A 204 -23.61 14.48 39.27
C ARG A 204 -25.06 14.89 39.41
N ASN A 205 -25.94 14.47 38.50
CA ASN A 205 -27.35 14.78 38.53
C ASN A 205 -28.03 14.18 39.79
N ALA A 206 -27.64 12.98 40.20
CA ALA A 206 -28.13 12.35 41.43
C ALA A 206 -27.70 13.14 42.69
N LEU A 207 -26.44 13.60 42.74
CA LEU A 207 -25.94 14.42 43.84
C LEU A 207 -26.65 15.78 43.91
N GLU A 208 -26.87 16.43 42.77
CA GLU A 208 -27.65 17.69 42.72
C GLU A 208 -29.07 17.48 43.24
N SER A 209 -29.75 16.43 42.78
CA SER A 209 -31.12 16.11 43.24
C SER A 209 -31.20 15.84 44.78
N VAL A 210 -30.20 15.14 45.32
CA VAL A 210 -30.11 14.91 46.77
C VAL A 210 -29.86 16.22 47.52
N SER A 211 -28.97 17.09 47.02
CA SER A 211 -28.69 18.40 47.60
C SER A 211 -29.94 19.27 47.64
N ASP A 212 -30.70 19.33 46.57
CA ASP A 212 -31.92 20.12 46.47
C ASP A 212 -32.98 19.59 47.47
N THR A 213 -33.12 18.28 47.57
CA THR A 213 -34.04 17.68 48.56
C THR A 213 -33.66 18.01 50.02
N ILE A 214 -32.36 18.10 50.32
CA ILE A 214 -31.88 18.48 51.66
C ILE A 214 -32.11 19.98 51.95
N HIS A 215 -32.09 20.83 50.92
CA HIS A 215 -32.34 22.28 51.10
C HIS A 215 -33.82 22.61 51.25
N GLU A 216 -34.72 21.73 50.83
CA GLU A 216 -36.17 21.88 50.96
C GLU A 216 -36.72 21.39 52.34
N LEU A 217 -35.90 20.69 53.12
CA LEU A 217 -36.23 20.21 54.47
C LEU A 217 -35.75 21.16 55.56
#